data_08622b62f9a70b0dda33f595fac4a3c2
#
_entry.id   08622b62f9a70b0dda33f595fac4a3c2
#
_cell.length_a   1.000
_cell.length_b   1.000
_cell.length_c   1.000
_cell.angle_alpha   90.00
_cell.angle_beta   90.00
_cell.angle_gamma   90.00
#
_symmetry.space_group_name_H-M   'P 1'
#
loop_
_entity.id
_entity.type
_entity.pdbx_description
1 polymer ?
#
loop_
_entity_poly.entity_id
_entity_poly.type
_entity_poly.pdbx_seq_one_letter_code
_entity_poly.pdbx_strand_id
1 'polypeptide(L)'
;MGDPRGFMKHDRRAPELHPVEDRLQHHDEHYEILPEETVKNQAARCMDCGVPFCMTGCPLGNLIPDWNDLVYRGRWEEALRALHATNNFPEFTGRVCPAPCENSCVLGIIEPAVTIKLHEKSIVDKGFAEGWIKPEQPPERTGKKVAIIGGGPAGLAAAQQLNRAGHLVTVYEKNDRAGGLLMYGIPHYKLRKEKVQRRIDLLAAEGIEFVFNCEVGKDVTAEELKKGFDAIILSTGAEQPRDLQVEGRDLDGIHAAMEFLPQSNRDNWGDSDVEALHPDQKKIWAEGKKVIVIGGGDTGSDCIGTSLRQDAASVTNFELLPMPPD
;
A
#
# COMPACT_ATOMS: atom_id res chain seq x y z
N MET A 1 -15.40 -4.71 24.66
CA MET A 1 -16.57 -5.26 23.91
C MET A 1 -17.38 -4.08 23.40
N GLY A 2 -17.53 -3.99 22.07
CA GLY A 2 -18.36 -2.97 21.42
C GLY A 2 -19.84 -3.01 21.86
N ASP A 3 -20.75 -2.62 21.00
CA ASP A 3 -22.17 -2.84 21.26
C ASP A 3 -22.51 -4.30 20.88
N PRO A 4 -22.93 -5.18 21.83
CA PRO A 4 -23.25 -6.58 21.54
C PRO A 4 -24.33 -6.78 20.45
N ARG A 5 -25.10 -5.72 20.18
CA ARG A 5 -26.17 -5.68 19.17
C ARG A 5 -25.91 -4.64 18.08
N GLY A 6 -24.69 -4.15 17.94
CA GLY A 6 -24.34 -3.11 16.99
C GLY A 6 -24.63 -3.51 15.55
N PHE A 7 -24.34 -4.76 15.17
CA PHE A 7 -24.62 -5.29 13.84
C PHE A 7 -26.15 -5.38 13.52
N MET A 8 -26.98 -5.41 14.53
CA MET A 8 -28.45 -5.39 14.39
C MET A 8 -29.02 -3.96 14.32
N LYS A 9 -28.24 -2.95 14.71
CA LYS A 9 -28.65 -1.53 14.76
C LYS A 9 -28.15 -0.73 13.56
N HIS A 10 -27.03 -1.15 12.99
CA HIS A 10 -26.35 -0.42 11.93
C HIS A 10 -26.08 -1.34 10.75
N ASP A 11 -26.59 -0.99 9.59
CA ASP A 11 -26.25 -1.66 8.33
C ASP A 11 -24.79 -1.45 7.98
N ARG A 12 -24.20 -2.36 7.17
CA ARG A 12 -22.85 -2.17 6.66
C ARG A 12 -22.81 -0.99 5.69
N ARG A 13 -21.97 -0.03 6.01
CA ARG A 13 -21.66 1.11 5.13
C ARG A 13 -20.15 1.15 4.85
N ALA A 14 -19.76 0.80 3.64
CA ALA A 14 -18.42 1.03 3.13
C ALA A 14 -18.35 2.42 2.48
N PRO A 15 -17.16 3.04 2.38
CA PRO A 15 -16.97 4.25 1.58
C PRO A 15 -17.37 3.99 0.12
N GLU A 16 -18.15 4.89 -0.44
CA GLU A 16 -18.54 4.84 -1.85
C GLU A 16 -17.45 5.47 -2.72
N LEU A 17 -17.41 5.03 -3.97
CA LEU A 17 -16.57 5.66 -4.99
C LEU A 17 -17.24 6.96 -5.45
N HIS A 18 -16.45 8.01 -5.64
CA HIS A 18 -16.95 9.19 -6.37
C HIS A 18 -17.45 8.81 -7.77
N PRO A 19 -18.38 9.57 -8.38
CA PRO A 19 -18.85 9.30 -9.74
C PRO A 19 -17.72 9.11 -10.74
N VAL A 20 -17.92 8.27 -11.75
CA VAL A 20 -16.86 7.92 -12.73
C VAL A 20 -16.37 9.17 -13.45
N GLU A 21 -17.28 10.05 -13.82
CA GLU A 21 -17.00 11.29 -14.52
C GLU A 21 -16.06 12.19 -13.71
N ASP A 22 -16.27 12.28 -12.38
CA ASP A 22 -15.43 13.07 -11.49
C ASP A 22 -14.06 12.41 -11.31
N ARG A 23 -14.03 11.08 -11.08
CA ARG A 23 -12.80 10.33 -10.85
C ARG A 23 -11.83 10.37 -12.03
N LEU A 24 -12.31 10.52 -13.24
CA LEU A 24 -11.48 10.61 -14.44
C LEU A 24 -10.80 11.97 -14.60
N GLN A 25 -11.29 13.01 -13.91
CA GLN A 25 -10.77 14.37 -14.01
C GLN A 25 -9.55 14.66 -13.13
N HIS A 26 -9.20 13.71 -12.24
CA HIS A 26 -8.11 13.91 -11.29
C HIS A 26 -7.43 12.58 -10.90
N HIS A 27 -6.28 12.71 -10.22
CA HIS A 27 -5.52 11.57 -9.67
C HIS A 27 -5.61 11.45 -8.14
N ASP A 28 -6.54 12.15 -7.48
CA ASP A 28 -6.78 12.02 -6.04
C ASP A 28 -7.45 10.69 -5.69
N GLU A 29 -7.33 10.28 -4.40
CA GLU A 29 -8.02 9.09 -3.89
C GLU A 29 -9.53 9.21 -4.14
N HIS A 30 -10.13 8.15 -4.64
CA HIS A 30 -11.46 8.19 -5.25
C HIS A 30 -12.59 7.67 -4.34
N TYR A 31 -12.30 7.40 -3.07
CA TYR A 31 -13.32 7.03 -2.09
C TYR A 31 -13.73 8.22 -1.23
N GLU A 32 -15.03 8.30 -0.90
CA GLU A 32 -15.52 9.26 0.07
C GLU A 32 -14.83 9.10 1.44
N ILE A 33 -14.79 10.19 2.18
CA ILE A 33 -14.37 10.18 3.58
C ILE A 33 -15.63 10.15 4.43
N LEU A 34 -15.83 9.04 5.15
CA LEU A 34 -16.99 8.91 6.04
C LEU A 34 -16.85 9.78 7.28
N PRO A 35 -17.95 10.37 7.77
CA PRO A 35 -17.96 11.07 9.05
C PRO A 35 -17.54 10.16 10.21
N GLU A 36 -16.85 10.71 11.19
CA GLU A 36 -16.35 9.96 12.36
C GLU A 36 -17.44 9.14 13.06
N GLU A 37 -18.64 9.70 13.22
CA GLU A 37 -19.75 9.01 13.85
C GLU A 37 -20.20 7.79 13.03
N THR A 38 -20.16 7.88 11.71
CA THR A 38 -20.42 6.73 10.85
C THR A 38 -19.38 5.63 11.03
N VAL A 39 -18.09 5.99 11.11
CA VAL A 39 -17.00 5.03 11.36
C VAL A 39 -17.18 4.35 12.71
N LYS A 40 -17.53 5.08 13.77
CA LYS A 40 -17.84 4.52 15.09
C LYS A 40 -19.02 3.55 15.05
N ASN A 41 -20.09 3.89 14.31
CA ASN A 41 -21.24 3.02 14.12
C ASN A 41 -20.87 1.75 13.34
N GLN A 42 -19.97 1.83 12.37
CA GLN A 42 -19.44 0.66 11.69
C GLN A 42 -18.56 -0.21 12.62
N ALA A 43 -17.78 0.40 13.48
CA ALA A 43 -16.98 -0.32 14.48
C ALA A 43 -17.86 -1.04 15.52
N ALA A 44 -19.03 -0.46 15.89
CA ALA A 44 -20.01 -1.09 16.76
C ALA A 44 -20.53 -2.43 16.23
N ARG A 45 -20.44 -2.68 14.91
CA ARG A 45 -20.88 -3.95 14.30
C ARG A 45 -19.99 -5.14 14.66
N CYS A 46 -18.81 -4.91 15.24
CA CYS A 46 -17.92 -5.97 15.68
C CYS A 46 -18.52 -6.70 16.88
N MET A 47 -18.70 -8.03 16.74
CA MET A 47 -19.25 -8.89 17.79
C MET A 47 -18.25 -9.23 18.90
N ASP A 48 -16.98 -8.86 18.76
CA ASP A 48 -15.91 -9.23 19.70
C ASP A 48 -15.86 -10.74 19.96
N CYS A 49 -15.67 -11.51 18.90
CA CYS A 49 -15.74 -12.96 18.94
C CYS A 49 -14.64 -13.56 19.82
N GLY A 50 -14.99 -14.50 20.70
CA GLY A 50 -14.01 -15.21 21.53
C GLY A 50 -12.96 -15.99 20.74
N VAL A 51 -13.29 -16.37 19.48
CA VAL A 51 -12.34 -16.89 18.49
C VAL A 51 -12.42 -15.98 17.25
N PRO A 52 -11.57 -14.94 17.16
CA PRO A 52 -11.67 -13.93 16.10
C PRO A 52 -11.01 -14.42 14.81
N PHE A 53 -11.77 -15.08 13.94
CA PHE A 53 -11.27 -15.54 12.63
C PHE A 53 -10.71 -14.42 11.76
N CYS A 54 -11.18 -13.19 11.93
CA CYS A 54 -10.61 -12.02 11.26
C CYS A 54 -9.12 -11.81 11.58
N MET A 55 -8.67 -12.11 12.81
CA MET A 55 -7.26 -12.08 13.18
C MET A 55 -6.46 -13.17 12.47
N THR A 56 -7.01 -14.39 12.43
CA THR A 56 -6.38 -15.53 11.72
C THR A 56 -6.33 -15.29 10.21
N GLY A 57 -7.36 -14.66 9.65
CA GLY A 57 -7.42 -14.30 8.24
C GLY A 57 -6.52 -13.11 7.86
N CYS A 58 -5.98 -12.38 8.83
CA CYS A 58 -5.02 -11.31 8.61
C CYS A 58 -3.59 -11.85 8.65
N PRO A 59 -2.79 -11.76 7.57
CA PRO A 59 -1.40 -12.22 7.58
C PRO A 59 -0.51 -11.53 8.63
N LEU A 60 -0.88 -10.32 9.10
CA LEU A 60 -0.19 -9.61 10.15
C LEU A 60 -0.66 -10.00 11.56
N GLY A 61 -1.76 -10.76 11.69
CA GLY A 61 -2.35 -11.08 12.98
C GLY A 61 -2.87 -9.85 13.74
N ASN A 62 -3.42 -8.88 13.01
CA ASN A 62 -3.94 -7.64 13.59
C ASN A 62 -4.98 -7.87 14.68
N LEU A 63 -4.90 -7.11 15.79
CA LEU A 63 -5.80 -7.17 16.94
C LEU A 63 -7.14 -6.47 16.64
N ILE A 64 -7.88 -7.01 15.68
CA ILE A 64 -9.02 -6.35 15.04
C ILE A 64 -10.18 -6.07 16.02
N PRO A 65 -10.63 -7.01 16.87
CA PRO A 65 -11.69 -6.73 17.83
C PRO A 65 -11.33 -5.62 18.82
N ASP A 66 -10.07 -5.62 19.29
CA ASP A 66 -9.59 -4.64 20.26
C ASP A 66 -9.69 -3.20 19.71
N TRP A 67 -9.13 -2.97 18.52
CA TRP A 67 -9.20 -1.63 17.96
C TRP A 67 -10.62 -1.21 17.55
N ASN A 68 -11.48 -2.17 17.11
CA ASN A 68 -12.88 -1.86 16.80
C ASN A 68 -13.64 -1.39 18.05
N ASP A 69 -13.44 -2.04 19.21
CA ASP A 69 -14.02 -1.59 20.47
C ASP A 69 -13.53 -0.18 20.83
N LEU A 70 -12.23 0.08 20.68
CA LEU A 70 -11.64 1.39 20.97
C LEU A 70 -12.19 2.48 20.04
N VAL A 71 -12.35 2.22 18.74
CA VAL A 71 -12.97 3.15 17.78
C VAL A 71 -14.42 3.41 18.15
N TYR A 72 -15.20 2.37 18.44
CA TYR A 72 -16.60 2.51 18.88
C TYR A 72 -16.71 3.45 20.09
N ARG A 73 -15.80 3.32 21.07
CA ARG A 73 -15.77 4.15 22.27
C ARG A 73 -15.15 5.55 22.05
N GLY A 74 -14.71 5.88 20.83
CA GLY A 74 -14.03 7.15 20.54
C GLY A 74 -12.62 7.26 21.11
N ARG A 75 -11.99 6.13 21.53
CA ARG A 75 -10.64 6.06 22.08
C ARG A 75 -9.60 5.88 20.95
N TRP A 76 -9.55 6.84 20.05
CA TRP A 76 -8.80 6.76 18.80
C TRP A 76 -7.29 6.60 18.97
N GLU A 77 -6.67 7.32 19.91
CA GLU A 77 -5.23 7.21 20.17
C GLU A 77 -4.84 5.82 20.68
N GLU A 78 -5.69 5.21 21.49
CA GLU A 78 -5.48 3.85 21.98
C GLU A 78 -5.72 2.82 20.86
N ALA A 79 -6.72 3.07 20.01
CA ALA A 79 -6.92 2.26 18.79
C ALA A 79 -5.70 2.30 17.88
N LEU A 80 -5.07 3.45 17.73
CA LEU A 80 -3.83 3.61 16.97
C LEU A 80 -2.68 2.80 17.58
N ARG A 81 -2.53 2.81 18.90
CA ARG A 81 -1.51 1.99 19.58
C ARG A 81 -1.74 0.49 19.38
N ALA A 82 -3.00 0.04 19.49
CA ALA A 82 -3.37 -1.35 19.25
C ALA A 82 -3.12 -1.77 17.79
N LEU A 83 -3.39 -0.88 16.84
CA LEU A 83 -3.16 -1.10 15.43
C LEU A 83 -1.65 -1.19 15.11
N HIS A 84 -0.85 -0.26 15.62
CA HIS A 84 0.60 -0.24 15.41
C HIS A 84 1.34 -1.37 16.14
N ALA A 85 0.71 -2.05 17.08
CA ALA A 85 1.32 -3.21 17.75
C ALA A 85 1.64 -4.36 16.78
N THR A 86 0.89 -4.48 15.69
CA THR A 86 1.04 -5.55 14.70
C THR A 86 1.25 -5.04 13.28
N ASN A 87 0.89 -3.80 12.98
CA ASN A 87 0.96 -3.23 11.63
C ASN A 87 1.83 -1.96 11.61
N ASN A 88 2.94 -2.02 10.87
CA ASN A 88 3.85 -0.88 10.71
C ASN A 88 3.25 0.26 9.89
N PHE A 89 2.46 -0.06 8.86
CA PHE A 89 2.03 0.89 7.83
C PHE A 89 0.53 0.78 7.51
N PRO A 90 -0.34 1.05 8.48
CA PRO A 90 -1.79 0.92 8.27
C PRO A 90 -2.35 1.92 7.26
N GLU A 91 -1.65 3.01 6.95
CA GLU A 91 -2.01 3.92 5.87
C GLU A 91 -1.92 3.27 4.48
N PHE A 92 -1.06 2.27 4.31
CA PHE A 92 -0.94 1.52 3.06
C PHE A 92 -1.94 0.37 3.03
N THR A 93 -1.93 -0.49 4.05
CA THR A 93 -2.82 -1.64 4.12
C THR A 93 -4.28 -1.24 4.19
N GLY A 94 -4.64 -0.19 4.91
CA GLY A 94 -5.99 0.37 4.95
C GLY A 94 -6.51 0.91 3.59
N ARG A 95 -5.61 1.06 2.59
CA ARG A 95 -5.97 1.49 1.23
C ARG A 95 -5.90 0.38 0.20
N VAL A 96 -4.81 -0.38 0.19
CA VAL A 96 -4.50 -1.30 -0.92
C VAL A 96 -4.57 -2.79 -0.55
N CYS A 97 -4.75 -3.13 0.72
CA CYS A 97 -4.94 -4.52 1.13
C CYS A 97 -6.29 -5.07 0.59
N PRO A 98 -6.34 -6.32 0.06
CA PRO A 98 -7.59 -6.95 -0.34
C PRO A 98 -8.50 -7.34 0.84
N ALA A 99 -8.09 -7.06 2.07
CA ALA A 99 -8.83 -7.27 3.31
C ALA A 99 -9.33 -8.72 3.52
N PRO A 100 -8.47 -9.75 3.50
CA PRO A 100 -8.89 -11.12 3.76
C PRO A 100 -9.50 -11.31 5.16
N CYS A 101 -9.21 -10.39 6.07
CA CYS A 101 -9.84 -10.32 7.39
C CYS A 101 -11.36 -10.06 7.32
N GLU A 102 -11.85 -9.28 6.35
CA GLU A 102 -13.29 -9.08 6.15
C GLU A 102 -13.97 -10.36 5.65
N ASN A 103 -13.33 -11.07 4.72
CA ASN A 103 -13.82 -12.37 4.24
C ASN A 103 -13.84 -13.44 5.35
N SER A 104 -12.95 -13.33 6.32
CA SER A 104 -12.86 -14.23 7.47
C SER A 104 -13.72 -13.78 8.65
N CYS A 105 -14.42 -12.67 8.55
CA CYS A 105 -15.27 -12.14 9.62
C CYS A 105 -16.47 -13.07 9.87
N VAL A 106 -16.62 -13.54 11.14
CA VAL A 106 -17.71 -14.46 11.54
C VAL A 106 -19.09 -13.83 11.27
N LEU A 107 -19.21 -12.53 11.41
CA LEU A 107 -20.46 -11.83 11.08
C LEU A 107 -20.90 -12.09 9.62
N GLY A 108 -19.93 -12.27 8.71
CA GLY A 108 -20.17 -12.56 7.30
C GLY A 108 -20.96 -13.84 7.01
N ILE A 109 -21.21 -14.68 8.01
CA ILE A 109 -22.03 -15.90 7.88
C ILE A 109 -23.54 -15.57 7.87
N ILE A 110 -23.96 -14.51 8.58
CA ILE A 110 -25.37 -14.15 8.80
C ILE A 110 -25.72 -12.75 8.32
N GLU A 111 -24.74 -11.84 8.27
CA GLU A 111 -24.88 -10.43 7.91
C GLU A 111 -23.64 -9.97 7.14
N PRO A 112 -23.67 -8.86 6.43
CA PRO A 112 -22.47 -8.32 5.79
C PRO A 112 -21.35 -8.08 6.81
N ALA A 113 -20.13 -8.50 6.47
CA ALA A 113 -18.94 -8.42 7.34
C ALA A 113 -18.69 -7.01 7.88
N VAL A 114 -17.93 -6.92 8.97
CA VAL A 114 -17.42 -5.63 9.51
C VAL A 114 -16.50 -4.97 8.50
N THR A 115 -16.58 -3.65 8.35
CA THR A 115 -15.71 -2.84 7.48
C THR A 115 -14.32 -2.61 8.11
N ILE A 116 -13.56 -3.68 8.28
CA ILE A 116 -12.31 -3.69 9.04
C ILE A 116 -11.27 -2.75 8.43
N LYS A 117 -11.12 -2.82 7.10
CA LYS A 117 -10.19 -1.96 6.34
C LYS A 117 -10.52 -0.47 6.46
N LEU A 118 -11.80 -0.12 6.53
CA LEU A 118 -12.23 1.25 6.79
C LEU A 118 -11.73 1.75 8.15
N HIS A 119 -11.86 0.93 9.21
CA HIS A 119 -11.42 1.32 10.55
C HIS A 119 -9.90 1.51 10.60
N GLU A 120 -9.15 0.57 10.02
CA GLU A 120 -7.70 0.63 9.91
C GLU A 120 -7.24 1.95 9.26
N LYS A 121 -7.81 2.29 8.08
CA LYS A 121 -7.55 3.56 7.38
C LYS A 121 -7.91 4.77 8.25
N SER A 122 -9.10 4.74 8.88
CA SER A 122 -9.59 5.89 9.66
C SER A 122 -8.75 6.14 10.91
N ILE A 123 -8.31 5.08 11.60
CA ILE A 123 -7.45 5.17 12.78
C ILE A 123 -6.12 5.86 12.42
N VAL A 124 -5.44 5.38 11.39
CA VAL A 124 -4.12 5.92 11.02
C VAL A 124 -4.20 7.32 10.43
N ASP A 125 -5.21 7.60 9.59
CA ASP A 125 -5.41 8.93 9.01
C ASP A 125 -5.66 9.96 10.11
N LYS A 126 -6.50 9.63 11.11
CA LYS A 126 -6.71 10.46 12.28
C LYS A 126 -5.42 10.61 13.11
N GLY A 127 -4.67 9.53 13.31
CA GLY A 127 -3.41 9.56 14.04
C GLY A 127 -2.39 10.53 13.46
N PHE A 128 -2.31 10.62 12.14
CA PHE A 128 -1.48 11.62 11.46
C PHE A 128 -2.06 13.03 11.56
N ALA A 129 -3.38 13.18 11.39
CA ALA A 129 -4.04 14.49 11.45
C ALA A 129 -3.89 15.15 12.83
N GLU A 130 -4.02 14.36 13.90
CA GLU A 130 -3.89 14.83 15.30
C GLU A 130 -2.42 14.91 15.76
N GLY A 131 -1.44 14.49 14.93
CA GLY A 131 -0.03 14.51 15.28
C GLY A 131 0.38 13.51 16.37
N TRP A 132 -0.37 12.43 16.54
CA TRP A 132 -0.03 11.35 17.49
C TRP A 132 1.09 10.45 16.96
N ILE A 133 1.21 10.32 15.65
CA ILE A 133 2.28 9.54 15.01
C ILE A 133 3.51 10.43 14.92
N LYS A 134 4.55 10.07 15.67
CA LYS A 134 5.82 10.79 15.76
C LYS A 134 6.98 9.83 15.55
N PRO A 135 8.18 10.33 15.16
CA PRO A 135 9.38 9.50 15.10
C PRO A 135 9.70 8.88 16.47
N GLU A 136 9.88 7.57 16.48
CA GLU A 136 10.22 6.81 17.69
C GLU A 136 11.68 6.35 17.61
N GLN A 137 12.55 6.94 18.41
CA GLN A 137 13.93 6.49 18.53
C GLN A 137 14.05 5.47 19.66
N PRO A 138 14.87 4.42 19.48
CA PRO A 138 15.13 3.46 20.55
C PRO A 138 15.88 4.14 21.71
N PRO A 139 15.62 3.74 22.97
CA PRO A 139 16.28 4.31 24.14
C PRO A 139 17.77 4.04 24.14
N GLU A 140 18.21 2.94 23.57
CA GLU A 140 19.62 2.53 23.48
C GLU A 140 19.94 1.94 22.12
N ARG A 141 21.16 2.15 21.64
CA ARG A 141 21.68 1.55 20.42
C ARG A 141 22.54 0.33 20.74
N THR A 142 22.31 -0.77 20.04
CA THR A 142 23.05 -2.03 20.22
C THR A 142 24.46 -1.98 19.61
N GLY A 143 24.74 -0.98 18.77
CA GLY A 143 25.96 -0.89 17.97
C GLY A 143 26.00 -1.84 16.77
N LYS A 144 25.02 -2.74 16.63
CA LYS A 144 24.91 -3.65 15.49
C LYS A 144 24.38 -2.92 14.25
N LYS A 145 25.00 -3.19 13.11
CA LYS A 145 24.65 -2.60 11.80
C LYS A 145 23.93 -3.62 10.93
N VAL A 146 22.81 -3.22 10.36
CA VAL A 146 22.02 -4.06 9.46
C VAL A 146 21.82 -3.35 8.13
N ALA A 147 22.20 -4.01 7.03
CA ALA A 147 21.87 -3.56 5.68
C ALA A 147 20.56 -4.20 5.21
N ILE A 148 19.68 -3.40 4.63
CA ILE A 148 18.45 -3.87 3.99
C ILE A 148 18.54 -3.54 2.50
N ILE A 149 18.39 -4.56 1.67
CA ILE A 149 18.48 -4.43 0.21
C ILE A 149 17.05 -4.40 -0.35
N GLY A 150 16.63 -3.22 -0.78
CA GLY A 150 15.29 -2.92 -1.29
C GLY A 150 14.44 -2.13 -0.32
N GLY A 151 14.06 -0.93 -0.72
CA GLY A 151 13.24 0.03 0.03
C GLY A 151 11.72 -0.14 -0.19
N GLY A 152 11.27 -1.32 -0.62
CA GLY A 152 9.83 -1.65 -0.70
C GLY A 152 9.19 -1.90 0.67
N PRO A 153 7.86 -2.16 0.73
CA PRO A 153 7.14 -2.27 2.01
C PRO A 153 7.72 -3.32 2.96
N ALA A 154 8.23 -4.45 2.45
CA ALA A 154 8.87 -5.47 3.27
C ALA A 154 10.18 -4.98 3.91
N GLY A 155 11.03 -4.32 3.12
CA GLY A 155 12.28 -3.75 3.61
C GLY A 155 12.05 -2.61 4.59
N LEU A 156 11.09 -1.73 4.32
CA LEU A 156 10.73 -0.64 5.23
C LEU A 156 10.19 -1.15 6.58
N ALA A 157 9.37 -2.22 6.57
CA ALA A 157 8.87 -2.82 7.80
C ALA A 157 10.00 -3.46 8.62
N ALA A 158 10.89 -4.21 7.98
CA ALA A 158 12.08 -4.76 8.62
C ALA A 158 12.98 -3.65 9.17
N ALA A 159 13.18 -2.56 8.40
CA ALA A 159 13.97 -1.41 8.82
C ALA A 159 13.41 -0.78 10.10
N GLN A 160 12.10 -0.53 10.15
CA GLN A 160 11.48 0.07 11.32
C GLN A 160 11.60 -0.81 12.55
N GLN A 161 11.31 -2.11 12.45
CA GLN A 161 11.37 -3.03 13.58
C GLN A 161 12.82 -3.17 14.12
N LEU A 162 13.79 -3.30 13.25
CA LEU A 162 15.20 -3.41 13.64
C LEU A 162 15.73 -2.11 14.23
N ASN A 163 15.35 -0.96 13.67
CA ASN A 163 15.70 0.34 14.22
C ASN A 163 15.12 0.54 15.62
N ARG A 164 13.84 0.18 15.84
CA ARG A 164 13.18 0.23 17.15
C ARG A 164 13.80 -0.75 18.16
N ALA A 165 14.34 -1.88 17.68
CA ALA A 165 15.13 -2.81 18.50
C ALA A 165 16.55 -2.28 18.84
N GLY A 166 16.91 -1.09 18.37
CA GLY A 166 18.18 -0.43 18.70
C GLY A 166 19.29 -0.66 17.69
N HIS A 167 19.07 -1.37 16.59
CA HIS A 167 20.10 -1.57 15.57
C HIS A 167 20.30 -0.31 14.71
N LEU A 168 21.49 -0.17 14.12
CA LEU A 168 21.77 0.85 13.11
C LEU A 168 21.39 0.27 11.74
N VAL A 169 20.42 0.88 11.09
CA VAL A 169 19.82 0.33 9.86
C VAL A 169 20.11 1.25 8.69
N THR A 170 20.63 0.67 7.61
CA THR A 170 20.81 1.34 6.32
C THR A 170 20.01 0.58 5.25
N VAL A 171 19.13 1.28 4.54
CA VAL A 171 18.33 0.76 3.43
C VAL A 171 18.95 1.18 2.11
N TYR A 172 19.36 0.21 1.31
CA TYR A 172 19.85 0.42 -0.05
C TYR A 172 18.68 0.26 -1.05
N GLU A 173 18.43 1.30 -1.82
CA GLU A 173 17.38 1.33 -2.84
C GLU A 173 17.98 1.74 -4.19
N LYS A 174 17.74 0.94 -5.22
CA LYS A 174 18.27 1.21 -6.56
C LYS A 174 17.63 2.42 -7.25
N ASN A 175 16.38 2.72 -6.88
CA ASN A 175 15.66 3.87 -7.40
C ASN A 175 15.97 5.15 -6.61
N ASP A 176 15.50 6.26 -7.12
CA ASP A 176 15.66 7.60 -6.52
C ASP A 176 14.79 7.82 -5.27
N ARG A 177 13.82 6.93 -4.99
CA ARG A 177 12.91 7.00 -3.83
C ARG A 177 12.62 5.61 -3.28
N ALA A 178 12.41 5.52 -1.97
CA ALA A 178 11.90 4.31 -1.33
C ALA A 178 10.37 4.19 -1.49
N GLY A 179 9.85 3.00 -1.20
CA GLY A 179 8.45 2.64 -1.29
C GLY A 179 8.17 1.49 -2.25
N GLY A 180 9.10 1.18 -3.17
CA GLY A 180 8.93 0.11 -4.15
C GLY A 180 7.61 0.24 -4.92
N LEU A 181 6.78 -0.81 -4.96
CA LEU A 181 5.49 -0.76 -5.66
C LEU A 181 4.50 0.27 -5.08
N LEU A 182 4.59 0.63 -3.80
CA LEU A 182 3.77 1.69 -3.21
C LEU A 182 4.05 3.04 -3.88
N MET A 183 5.29 3.28 -4.26
CA MET A 183 5.74 4.51 -4.91
C MET A 183 5.56 4.42 -6.42
N TYR A 184 6.05 3.36 -7.06
CA TYR A 184 6.18 3.28 -8.51
C TYR A 184 5.08 2.48 -9.21
N GLY A 185 4.48 1.46 -8.56
CA GLY A 185 3.51 0.57 -9.18
C GLY A 185 2.07 1.03 -8.99
N ILE A 186 1.63 1.19 -7.76
CA ILE A 186 0.25 1.54 -7.41
C ILE A 186 -0.06 2.96 -7.91
N PRO A 187 -1.17 3.18 -8.65
CA PRO A 187 -1.52 4.50 -9.13
C PRO A 187 -1.80 5.50 -8.00
N HIS A 188 -1.53 6.78 -8.27
CA HIS A 188 -1.72 7.87 -7.31
C HIS A 188 -3.16 7.95 -6.77
N TYR A 189 -4.15 7.68 -7.61
CA TYR A 189 -5.57 7.68 -7.24
C TYR A 189 -6.00 6.52 -6.31
N LYS A 190 -5.18 5.48 -6.14
CA LYS A 190 -5.38 4.44 -5.12
C LYS A 190 -4.59 4.70 -3.85
N LEU A 191 -3.40 5.29 -3.99
CA LEU A 191 -2.51 5.62 -2.87
C LEU A 191 -1.69 6.86 -3.22
N ARG A 192 -2.04 7.98 -2.61
CA ARG A 192 -1.33 9.25 -2.77
C ARG A 192 0.13 9.14 -2.32
N LYS A 193 1.06 9.58 -3.16
CA LYS A 193 2.50 9.41 -2.92
C LYS A 193 3.02 10.25 -1.77
N GLU A 194 2.35 11.34 -1.44
CA GLU A 194 2.65 12.13 -0.24
C GLU A 194 2.48 11.34 1.05
N LYS A 195 1.56 10.36 1.07
CA LYS A 195 1.40 9.45 2.23
C LYS A 195 2.57 8.48 2.34
N VAL A 196 3.09 8.01 1.20
CA VAL A 196 4.28 7.14 1.16
C VAL A 196 5.50 7.94 1.60
N GLN A 197 5.71 9.12 1.01
CA GLN A 197 6.83 9.99 1.36
C GLN A 197 6.79 10.38 2.84
N ARG A 198 5.63 10.78 3.37
CA ARG A 198 5.47 11.09 4.80
C ARG A 198 5.93 9.96 5.71
N ARG A 199 5.66 8.71 5.35
CA ARG A 199 6.14 7.54 6.13
C ARG A 199 7.64 7.37 6.01
N ILE A 200 8.22 7.57 4.83
CA ILE A 200 9.67 7.50 4.61
C ILE A 200 10.39 8.57 5.43
N ASP A 201 9.86 9.80 5.42
CA ASP A 201 10.41 10.92 6.20
C ASP A 201 10.36 10.62 7.71
N LEU A 202 9.26 10.00 8.18
CA LEU A 202 9.14 9.55 9.56
C LEU A 202 10.21 8.51 9.91
N LEU A 203 10.41 7.51 9.05
CA LEU A 203 11.42 6.47 9.24
C LEU A 203 12.84 7.04 9.24
N ALA A 204 13.13 8.01 8.37
CA ALA A 204 14.41 8.72 8.36
C ALA A 204 14.61 9.51 9.67
N ALA A 205 13.55 10.18 10.17
CA ALA A 205 13.58 10.87 11.45
C ALA A 205 13.72 9.93 12.66
N GLU A 206 13.30 8.66 12.54
CA GLU A 206 13.58 7.59 13.53
C GLU A 206 15.06 7.15 13.52
N GLY A 207 15.86 7.59 12.53
CA GLY A 207 17.30 7.31 12.42
C GLY A 207 17.67 6.17 11.47
N ILE A 208 16.77 5.80 10.55
CA ILE A 208 17.06 4.88 9.46
C ILE A 208 17.75 5.66 8.35
N GLU A 209 18.89 5.17 7.89
CA GLU A 209 19.61 5.72 6.75
C GLU A 209 19.10 5.14 5.44
N PHE A 210 18.95 6.00 4.42
CA PHE A 210 18.56 5.61 3.06
C PHE A 210 19.68 5.95 2.07
N VAL A 211 20.07 4.96 1.27
CA VAL A 211 21.03 5.12 0.17
C VAL A 211 20.27 4.85 -1.13
N PHE A 212 19.88 5.93 -1.80
CA PHE A 212 19.16 5.89 -3.07
C PHE A 212 20.10 5.79 -4.27
N ASN A 213 19.55 5.42 -5.44
CA ASN A 213 20.31 5.23 -6.68
C ASN A 213 21.49 4.27 -6.51
N CYS A 214 21.33 3.24 -5.69
CA CYS A 214 22.37 2.27 -5.36
C CYS A 214 21.87 0.84 -5.58
N GLU A 215 22.29 0.24 -6.68
CA GLU A 215 21.98 -1.14 -7.04
C GLU A 215 23.05 -2.08 -6.45
N VAL A 216 22.64 -2.83 -5.43
CA VAL A 216 23.54 -3.80 -4.79
C VAL A 216 23.85 -4.93 -5.77
N GLY A 217 25.12 -5.25 -5.92
CA GLY A 217 25.65 -6.17 -6.93
C GLY A 217 26.24 -5.45 -8.13
N LYS A 218 25.98 -4.15 -8.28
CA LYS A 218 26.52 -3.30 -9.34
C LYS A 218 27.32 -2.12 -8.75
N ASP A 219 26.69 -1.30 -7.92
CA ASP A 219 27.30 -0.10 -7.32
C ASP A 219 27.99 -0.42 -6.00
N VAL A 220 27.46 -1.39 -5.25
CA VAL A 220 28.03 -1.93 -4.00
C VAL A 220 28.04 -3.45 -4.07
N THR A 221 29.17 -4.06 -3.77
CA THR A 221 29.33 -5.52 -3.79
C THR A 221 28.81 -6.20 -2.52
N ALA A 222 28.47 -7.49 -2.63
CA ALA A 222 28.09 -8.29 -1.47
C ALA A 222 29.25 -8.42 -0.43
N GLU A 223 30.49 -8.42 -0.90
CA GLU A 223 31.70 -8.46 -0.06
C GLU A 223 31.87 -7.18 0.77
N GLU A 224 31.59 -6.02 0.19
CA GLU A 224 31.63 -4.73 0.91
C GLU A 224 30.55 -4.69 1.98
N LEU A 225 29.32 -5.12 1.65
CA LEU A 225 28.24 -5.20 2.62
C LEU A 225 28.56 -6.16 3.78
N LYS A 226 29.10 -7.35 3.48
CA LYS A 226 29.52 -8.33 4.52
C LYS A 226 30.61 -7.81 5.44
N LYS A 227 31.46 -6.89 4.98
CA LYS A 227 32.49 -6.26 5.81
C LYS A 227 31.97 -5.11 6.65
N GLY A 228 30.95 -4.40 6.14
CA GLY A 228 30.39 -3.19 6.75
C GLY A 228 29.25 -3.42 7.73
N PHE A 229 28.58 -4.58 7.66
CA PHE A 229 27.34 -4.87 8.39
C PHE A 229 27.41 -6.21 9.12
N ASP A 230 26.73 -6.28 10.27
CA ASP A 230 26.60 -7.52 11.07
C ASP A 230 25.55 -8.47 10.46
N ALA A 231 24.55 -7.94 9.76
CA ALA A 231 23.52 -8.71 9.07
C ALA A 231 23.03 -8.01 7.79
N ILE A 232 22.53 -8.80 6.85
CA ILE A 232 21.97 -8.31 5.58
C ILE A 232 20.61 -8.95 5.38
N ILE A 233 19.61 -8.14 5.03
CA ILE A 233 18.25 -8.59 4.67
C ILE A 233 18.01 -8.31 3.19
N LEU A 234 17.57 -9.34 2.46
CA LEU A 234 17.20 -9.22 1.06
C LEU A 234 15.68 -9.05 0.95
N SER A 235 15.23 -7.91 0.43
CA SER A 235 13.82 -7.55 0.22
C SER A 235 13.60 -6.87 -1.12
N THR A 236 14.26 -7.38 -2.16
CA THR A 236 14.34 -6.77 -3.49
C THR A 236 13.04 -6.84 -4.31
N GLY A 237 12.06 -7.61 -3.84
CA GLY A 237 10.80 -7.83 -4.60
C GLY A 237 10.99 -8.75 -5.80
N ALA A 238 9.95 -8.82 -6.65
CA ALA A 238 9.96 -9.59 -7.90
C ALA A 238 9.76 -8.62 -9.06
N GLU A 239 10.80 -8.40 -9.86
CA GLU A 239 10.78 -7.41 -10.95
C GLU A 239 10.64 -8.03 -12.34
N GLN A 240 10.94 -9.32 -12.48
CA GLN A 240 10.78 -10.00 -13.75
C GLN A 240 9.29 -10.22 -14.03
N PRO A 241 8.73 -9.60 -15.10
CA PRO A 241 7.33 -9.79 -15.46
C PRO A 241 7.08 -11.22 -15.92
N ARG A 242 5.85 -11.69 -15.69
CA ARG A 242 5.36 -12.87 -16.44
C ARG A 242 5.09 -12.42 -17.86
N ASP A 243 5.66 -13.12 -18.82
CA ASP A 243 5.52 -12.80 -20.23
C ASP A 243 4.61 -13.82 -20.95
N LEU A 244 3.83 -13.32 -21.90
CA LEU A 244 2.93 -14.11 -22.74
C LEU A 244 3.66 -14.46 -24.03
N GLN A 245 4.11 -15.71 -24.15
CA GLN A 245 4.86 -16.21 -25.29
C GLN A 245 3.90 -16.56 -26.45
N VAL A 246 3.57 -15.57 -27.29
CA VAL A 246 2.70 -15.70 -28.45
C VAL A 246 3.33 -15.02 -29.66
N GLU A 247 2.88 -15.40 -30.86
CA GLU A 247 3.27 -14.72 -32.10
C GLU A 247 2.93 -13.24 -32.03
N GLY A 248 3.86 -12.37 -32.42
CA GLY A 248 3.72 -10.92 -32.39
C GLY A 248 4.08 -10.28 -31.05
N ARG A 249 4.62 -11.03 -30.06
CA ARG A 249 5.07 -10.46 -28.78
C ARG A 249 6.15 -9.37 -28.94
N ASP A 250 6.90 -9.43 -30.00
CA ASP A 250 7.99 -8.52 -30.37
C ASP A 250 7.54 -7.26 -31.12
N LEU A 251 6.23 -7.10 -31.35
CA LEU A 251 5.69 -5.93 -32.03
C LEU A 251 5.79 -4.67 -31.12
N ASP A 252 5.97 -3.52 -31.77
CA ASP A 252 5.96 -2.22 -31.08
C ASP A 252 4.63 -1.94 -30.39
N GLY A 253 4.70 -1.32 -29.21
CA GLY A 253 3.53 -0.92 -28.42
C GLY A 253 3.01 -2.00 -27.45
N ILE A 254 3.74 -3.10 -27.28
CA ILE A 254 3.44 -4.13 -26.28
C ILE A 254 4.38 -3.94 -25.09
N HIS A 255 3.80 -3.55 -23.96
CA HIS A 255 4.54 -3.13 -22.77
C HIS A 255 4.14 -3.96 -21.55
N ALA A 256 5.09 -4.20 -20.64
CA ALA A 256 4.77 -4.69 -19.32
C ALA A 256 4.16 -3.55 -18.45
N ALA A 257 3.26 -3.90 -17.53
CA ALA A 257 2.63 -2.91 -16.67
C ALA A 257 3.64 -2.05 -15.89
N MET A 258 4.77 -2.65 -15.45
CA MET A 258 5.84 -1.96 -14.73
C MET A 258 6.78 -1.12 -15.63
N GLU A 259 6.51 -1.05 -16.92
CA GLU A 259 7.09 -0.05 -17.82
C GLU A 259 6.17 1.17 -17.95
N PHE A 260 4.86 0.97 -17.86
CA PHE A 260 3.81 1.98 -18.02
C PHE A 260 3.48 2.73 -16.73
N LEU A 261 3.16 1.99 -15.64
CA LEU A 261 2.67 2.58 -14.38
C LEU A 261 3.69 3.52 -13.71
N PRO A 262 5.02 3.18 -13.65
CA PRO A 262 6.00 4.08 -13.07
C PRO A 262 6.11 5.41 -13.79
N GLN A 263 6.01 5.43 -15.11
CA GLN A 263 6.04 6.67 -15.89
C GLN A 263 4.85 7.57 -15.56
N SER A 264 3.64 6.99 -15.47
CA SER A 264 2.44 7.73 -15.07
C SER A 264 2.55 8.26 -13.63
N ASN A 265 3.08 7.46 -12.69
CA ASN A 265 3.28 7.92 -11.33
C ASN A 265 4.29 9.08 -11.26
N ARG A 266 5.40 9.01 -12.00
CA ARG A 266 6.40 10.07 -12.08
C ARG A 266 5.82 11.38 -12.63
N ASP A 267 5.05 11.28 -13.69
CA ASP A 267 4.34 12.44 -14.27
C ASP A 267 3.43 13.13 -13.23
N ASN A 268 2.69 12.32 -12.44
CA ASN A 268 1.83 12.83 -11.35
C ASN A 268 2.61 13.48 -10.20
N TRP A 269 3.90 13.19 -10.04
CA TRP A 269 4.75 13.86 -9.05
C TRP A 269 5.34 15.18 -9.56
N GLY A 270 5.17 15.48 -10.85
CA GLY A 270 5.80 16.60 -11.50
C GLY A 270 7.26 16.34 -11.88
N ASP A 271 7.67 15.06 -11.95
CA ASP A 271 8.94 14.66 -12.56
C ASP A 271 8.80 14.85 -14.07
N SER A 272 9.05 16.05 -14.56
CA SER A 272 8.78 16.48 -15.94
C SER A 272 9.68 15.83 -16.99
N ASP A 273 10.72 15.15 -16.58
CA ASP A 273 11.72 14.55 -17.49
C ASP A 273 11.91 13.06 -17.25
N VAL A 274 10.83 12.31 -17.53
CA VAL A 274 10.87 10.84 -17.43
C VAL A 274 11.91 10.23 -18.40
N GLU A 275 12.15 10.90 -19.56
CA GLU A 275 13.13 10.48 -20.55
C GLU A 275 14.57 10.69 -20.08
N ALA A 276 14.83 11.75 -19.29
CA ALA A 276 16.16 11.97 -18.70
C ALA A 276 16.50 10.95 -17.60
N LEU A 277 15.50 10.45 -16.88
CA LEU A 277 15.69 9.42 -15.85
C LEU A 277 15.88 8.02 -16.45
N HIS A 278 15.32 7.78 -17.63
CA HIS A 278 15.41 6.53 -18.37
C HIS A 278 15.61 6.79 -19.86
N PRO A 279 16.83 7.21 -20.28
CA PRO A 279 17.13 7.60 -21.67
C PRO A 279 16.82 6.53 -22.73
N ASP A 280 16.82 5.28 -22.31
CA ASP A 280 16.55 4.13 -23.19
C ASP A 280 15.05 3.75 -23.25
N GLN A 281 14.19 4.42 -22.47
CA GLN A 281 12.75 4.13 -22.43
C GLN A 281 11.96 5.22 -23.16
N LYS A 282 11.27 4.84 -24.24
CA LYS A 282 10.30 5.72 -24.89
C LYS A 282 9.12 6.00 -23.93
N LYS A 283 8.58 7.23 -23.96
CA LYS A 283 7.37 7.58 -23.22
C LYS A 283 6.20 6.70 -23.65
N ILE A 284 5.64 5.96 -22.71
CA ILE A 284 4.46 5.13 -22.90
C ILE A 284 3.26 5.93 -22.40
N TRP A 285 2.38 6.34 -23.33
CA TRP A 285 1.23 7.18 -23.03
C TRP A 285 -0.01 6.75 -23.81
N ALA A 286 -1.16 6.74 -23.15
CA ALA A 286 -2.40 6.18 -23.71
C ALA A 286 -3.27 7.18 -24.48
N GLU A 287 -2.96 8.51 -24.44
CA GLU A 287 -3.76 9.55 -25.05
C GLU A 287 -4.07 9.24 -26.54
N GLY A 288 -5.37 9.27 -26.87
CA GLY A 288 -5.88 9.03 -28.22
C GLY A 288 -5.70 7.58 -28.75
N LYS A 289 -5.13 6.68 -27.97
CA LYS A 289 -4.85 5.30 -28.40
C LYS A 289 -5.98 4.34 -28.04
N LYS A 290 -6.11 3.28 -28.81
CA LYS A 290 -6.91 2.10 -28.46
C LYS A 290 -6.02 1.16 -27.65
N VAL A 291 -6.32 1.02 -26.37
CA VAL A 291 -5.52 0.24 -25.42
C VAL A 291 -6.16 -1.13 -25.22
N ILE A 292 -5.33 -2.17 -25.22
CA ILE A 292 -5.72 -3.52 -24.81
C ILE A 292 -4.93 -3.86 -23.55
N VAL A 293 -5.64 -4.25 -22.48
CA VAL A 293 -5.06 -4.75 -21.25
C VAL A 293 -5.29 -6.26 -21.16
N ILE A 294 -4.20 -7.02 -21.02
CA ILE A 294 -4.26 -8.48 -20.88
C ILE A 294 -4.06 -8.82 -19.41
N GLY A 295 -5.10 -9.34 -18.77
CA GLY A 295 -5.17 -9.70 -17.36
C GLY A 295 -6.14 -8.82 -16.57
N GLY A 296 -7.01 -9.45 -15.77
CA GLY A 296 -8.08 -8.80 -14.99
C GLY A 296 -7.76 -8.59 -13.50
N GLY A 297 -6.54 -8.87 -13.05
CA GLY A 297 -6.13 -8.65 -11.65
C GLY A 297 -5.93 -7.16 -11.32
N ASP A 298 -5.51 -6.88 -10.08
CA ASP A 298 -5.31 -5.50 -9.59
C ASP A 298 -4.39 -4.66 -10.49
N THR A 299 -3.29 -5.25 -10.99
CA THR A 299 -2.37 -4.56 -11.91
C THR A 299 -3.05 -4.22 -13.24
N GLY A 300 -3.89 -5.11 -13.78
CA GLY A 300 -4.69 -4.84 -14.98
C GLY A 300 -5.67 -3.70 -14.74
N SER A 301 -6.38 -3.71 -13.61
CA SER A 301 -7.24 -2.62 -13.15
C SER A 301 -6.50 -1.28 -13.05
N ASP A 302 -5.26 -1.31 -12.56
CA ASP A 302 -4.40 -0.12 -12.46
C ASP A 302 -4.04 0.44 -13.85
N CYS A 303 -3.71 -0.44 -14.79
CA CYS A 303 -3.45 -0.06 -16.18
C CYS A 303 -4.70 0.52 -16.87
N ILE A 304 -5.87 -0.08 -16.65
CA ILE A 304 -7.15 0.41 -17.18
C ILE A 304 -7.44 1.82 -16.65
N GLY A 305 -7.43 1.97 -15.31
CA GLY A 305 -7.74 3.24 -14.67
C GLY A 305 -6.74 4.36 -15.02
N THR A 306 -5.48 4.01 -15.22
CA THR A 306 -4.44 4.95 -15.67
C THR A 306 -4.65 5.34 -17.13
N SER A 307 -4.90 4.38 -18.02
CA SER A 307 -5.14 4.65 -19.44
C SER A 307 -6.36 5.54 -19.68
N LEU A 308 -7.43 5.32 -18.91
CA LEU A 308 -8.63 6.18 -18.98
C LEU A 308 -8.35 7.62 -18.55
N ARG A 309 -7.52 7.84 -17.52
CA ARG A 309 -7.11 9.19 -17.06
C ARG A 309 -6.11 9.86 -18.00
N GLN A 310 -5.49 9.08 -18.87
CA GLN A 310 -4.65 9.60 -19.95
C GLN A 310 -5.41 9.78 -21.26
N ASP A 311 -6.75 9.86 -21.22
CA ASP A 311 -7.60 10.09 -22.39
C ASP A 311 -7.42 9.07 -23.52
N ALA A 312 -7.32 7.79 -23.17
CA ALA A 312 -7.34 6.71 -24.15
C ALA A 312 -8.65 6.74 -24.95
N ALA A 313 -8.55 6.58 -26.28
CA ALA A 313 -9.74 6.54 -27.15
C ALA A 313 -10.66 5.34 -26.85
N SER A 314 -10.10 4.24 -26.41
CA SER A 314 -10.83 3.08 -25.87
C SER A 314 -9.89 2.20 -25.06
N VAL A 315 -10.45 1.49 -24.08
CA VAL A 315 -9.73 0.46 -23.31
C VAL A 315 -10.53 -0.85 -23.38
N THR A 316 -9.86 -1.93 -23.80
CA THR A 316 -10.43 -3.29 -23.84
C THR A 316 -9.62 -4.17 -22.91
N ASN A 317 -10.28 -4.90 -22.02
CA ASN A 317 -9.64 -5.87 -21.14
C ASN A 317 -9.89 -7.30 -21.60
N PHE A 318 -8.83 -8.10 -21.65
CA PHE A 318 -8.92 -9.54 -21.86
C PHE A 318 -8.60 -10.27 -20.57
N GLU A 319 -9.56 -11.08 -20.12
CA GLU A 319 -9.45 -11.87 -18.90
C GLU A 319 -9.70 -13.34 -19.22
N LEU A 320 -8.94 -14.22 -18.59
CA LEU A 320 -9.07 -15.67 -18.75
C LEU A 320 -10.29 -16.22 -18.01
N LEU A 321 -10.61 -15.63 -16.88
CA LEU A 321 -11.74 -16.03 -16.04
C LEU A 321 -13.06 -15.45 -16.61
N PRO A 322 -14.21 -16.11 -16.37
CA PRO A 322 -15.50 -15.53 -16.71
C PRO A 322 -15.75 -14.23 -15.96
N MET A 323 -16.62 -13.39 -16.48
CA MET A 323 -17.05 -12.16 -15.82
C MET A 323 -17.53 -12.49 -14.39
N PRO A 324 -17.02 -11.77 -13.36
CA PRO A 324 -17.50 -11.99 -12.00
C PRO A 324 -18.99 -11.73 -11.89
N PRO A 325 -19.70 -12.39 -10.97
CA PRO A 325 -21.10 -12.06 -10.69
C PRO A 325 -21.23 -10.64 -10.14
N ASP A 326 -22.40 -10.04 -10.39
CA ASP A 326 -22.75 -8.69 -9.89
C ASP A 326 -22.77 -8.61 -8.34
#